data_d2d174a56c7e9bdcc54b93fbbb217d93
#
_entry.id   d2d174a56c7e9bdcc54b93fbbb217d93
#
_cell.length_a   1.000
_cell.length_b   1.000
_cell.length_c   1.000
_cell.angle_alpha   90.00
_cell.angle_beta   90.00
_cell.angle_gamma   90.00
#
_symmetry.space_group_name_H-M   'P 1'
#
loop_
_entity.id
_entity.type
_entity.pdbx_description
1 polymer ?
#
loop_
_entity_poly.entity_id
_entity_poly.type
_entity_poly.pdbx_seq_one_letter_code
_entity_poly.pdbx_strand_id
1 'polypeptide(L)'
;MAGRFLPQRDVNLITRVSRELVGDKQGNKDGLINQECVVYKPSLQESAVNMYGEAAGGKKVYKNGVQMNALVAADDFDFNTDEFGPDAQQNVVFSFLRQAFIDASMVLEIGDLIDWNYGYFEVGSINENQLVGGQFDQNFSVVATTFLIRKSSIQIERVRSI
;
A
#
# COMPACT_ATOMS: atom_id res chain seq x y z
N MET A 1 20.87 -15.54 -0.31
CA MET A 1 22.29 -15.58 0.16
C MET A 1 22.85 -14.18 0.13
N ALA A 2 23.42 -13.70 1.24
CA ALA A 2 24.13 -12.43 1.25
C ALA A 2 25.32 -12.49 0.28
N GLY A 3 25.46 -11.49 -0.58
CA GLY A 3 26.57 -11.41 -1.53
C GLY A 3 27.90 -11.15 -0.82
N ARG A 4 29.01 -11.42 -1.52
CA ARG A 4 30.36 -11.23 -0.98
C ARG A 4 30.64 -9.80 -0.51
N PHE A 5 29.96 -8.80 -1.12
CA PHE A 5 30.17 -7.37 -0.86
C PHE A 5 29.06 -6.74 -0.01
N LEU A 6 28.00 -7.49 0.31
CA LEU A 6 26.92 -7.06 1.18
C LEU A 6 26.64 -8.18 2.21
N PRO A 7 27.38 -8.21 3.31
CA PRO A 7 27.19 -9.22 4.34
C PRO A 7 25.83 -9.05 5.03
N GLN A 8 25.26 -10.13 5.55
CA GLN A 8 23.97 -10.13 6.24
C GLN A 8 23.89 -9.11 7.40
N ARG A 9 25.05 -8.84 8.03
CA ARG A 9 25.15 -7.81 9.06
C ARG A 9 24.74 -6.43 8.54
N ASP A 10 25.17 -6.06 7.35
CA ASP A 10 24.92 -4.75 6.76
C ASP A 10 23.48 -4.65 6.26
N VAL A 11 22.91 -5.73 5.73
CA VAL A 11 21.48 -5.84 5.40
C VAL A 11 20.63 -5.63 6.66
N ASN A 12 20.98 -6.29 7.76
CA ASN A 12 20.27 -6.14 9.03
C ASN A 12 20.39 -4.72 9.59
N LEU A 13 21.54 -4.08 9.43
CA LEU A 13 21.74 -2.69 9.84
C LEU A 13 20.84 -1.74 9.04
N ILE A 14 20.82 -1.88 7.72
CA ILE A 14 19.97 -1.07 6.84
C ILE A 14 18.49 -1.26 7.22
N THR A 15 18.04 -2.50 7.38
CA THR A 15 16.66 -2.78 7.80
C THR A 15 16.33 -2.14 9.14
N ARG A 16 17.23 -2.19 10.12
CA ARG A 16 17.02 -1.58 11.43
C ARG A 16 16.92 -0.06 11.35
N VAL A 17 17.84 0.58 10.63
CA VAL A 17 17.84 2.04 10.45
C VAL A 17 16.60 2.50 9.67
N SER A 18 16.20 1.75 8.66
CA SER A 18 14.97 2.04 7.90
C SER A 18 13.72 1.93 8.76
N ARG A 19 13.65 0.96 9.69
CA ARG A 19 12.55 0.84 10.65
C ARG A 19 12.53 1.99 11.67
N GLU A 20 13.68 2.46 12.09
CA GLU A 20 13.78 3.64 12.97
C GLU A 20 13.33 4.93 12.26
N LEU A 21 13.49 5.00 10.95
CA LEU A 21 13.04 6.13 10.15
C LEU A 21 11.53 6.11 9.89
N VAL A 22 11.03 5.02 9.35
CA VAL A 22 9.64 4.91 8.86
C VAL A 22 8.68 4.52 9.99
N GLY A 23 9.15 3.77 10.97
CA GLY A 23 8.34 3.10 11.97
C GLY A 23 7.91 1.71 11.49
N ASP A 24 7.51 0.90 12.45
CA ASP A 24 7.06 -0.46 12.18
C ASP A 24 5.98 -0.86 13.18
N LYS A 25 4.73 -0.85 12.73
CA LYS A 25 3.57 -1.25 13.56
C LYS A 25 3.66 -2.72 13.97
N GLN A 26 4.11 -3.58 13.09
CA GLN A 26 4.26 -5.01 13.36
C GLN A 26 5.38 -5.27 14.38
N GLY A 27 6.44 -4.46 14.32
CA GLY A 27 7.54 -4.49 15.28
C GLY A 27 7.30 -3.67 16.55
N ASN A 28 6.15 -3.00 16.69
CA ASN A 28 5.80 -2.09 17.78
C ASN A 28 6.86 -1.00 18.01
N LYS A 29 7.35 -0.41 16.92
CA LYS A 29 8.35 0.66 16.92
C LYS A 29 7.79 1.93 16.30
N ASP A 30 7.78 3.00 17.08
CA ASP A 30 7.50 4.32 16.55
C ASP A 30 8.68 4.81 15.70
N GLY A 31 8.36 5.30 14.50
CA GLY A 31 9.35 5.86 13.59
C GLY A 31 9.45 7.37 13.69
N LEU A 32 10.51 7.93 13.14
CA LEU A 32 10.68 9.38 13.06
C LEU A 32 9.57 10.02 12.20
N ILE A 33 9.20 9.39 11.09
CA ILE A 33 8.17 9.88 10.15
C ILE A 33 6.78 9.38 10.56
N ASN A 34 6.65 8.13 10.92
CA ASN A 34 5.48 7.48 11.49
C ASN A 34 4.15 7.77 10.75
N GLN A 35 4.17 7.74 9.42
CA GLN A 35 2.95 7.87 8.62
C GLN A 35 2.22 6.54 8.53
N GLU A 36 1.03 6.49 9.10
CA GLU A 36 0.19 5.30 9.15
C GLU A 36 -0.76 5.24 7.97
N CYS A 37 -0.91 4.06 7.41
CA CYS A 37 -1.90 3.75 6.40
C CYS A 37 -2.48 2.35 6.66
N VAL A 38 -3.63 2.05 6.06
CA VAL A 38 -4.27 0.75 6.18
C VAL A 38 -4.39 0.14 4.79
N VAL A 39 -3.83 -1.05 4.61
CA VAL A 39 -3.86 -1.79 3.34
C VAL A 39 -4.96 -2.83 3.39
N TYR A 40 -5.86 -2.80 2.40
CA TYR A 40 -6.98 -3.74 2.26
C TYR A 40 -6.77 -4.61 1.03
N LYS A 41 -7.00 -5.91 1.18
CA LYS A 41 -6.99 -6.88 0.08
C LYS A 41 -8.40 -7.07 -0.48
N PRO A 42 -8.59 -7.11 -1.82
CA PRO A 42 -9.88 -7.42 -2.40
C PRO A 42 -10.31 -8.85 -2.07
N SER A 43 -11.59 -9.02 -1.74
CA SER A 43 -12.20 -10.33 -1.52
C SER A 43 -12.76 -10.85 -2.83
N LEU A 44 -12.04 -11.75 -3.48
CA LEU A 44 -12.47 -12.35 -4.75
C LEU A 44 -13.70 -13.25 -4.61
N GLN A 45 -13.96 -13.79 -3.40
CA GLN A 45 -15.10 -14.69 -3.15
C GLN A 45 -16.39 -13.92 -2.89
N GLU A 46 -16.31 -12.74 -2.31
CA GLU A 46 -17.47 -11.92 -1.95
C GLU A 46 -17.78 -10.86 -3.02
N SER A 47 -16.81 -10.52 -3.86
CA SER A 47 -17.03 -9.69 -5.02
C SER A 47 -17.74 -10.55 -6.07
N ALA A 48 -19.05 -10.47 -6.14
CA ALA A 48 -19.83 -11.14 -7.19
C ALA A 48 -19.43 -10.52 -8.55
N VAL A 49 -18.64 -11.24 -9.29
CA VAL A 49 -18.17 -10.83 -10.63
C VAL A 49 -19.18 -11.31 -11.65
N ASN A 50 -19.65 -10.42 -12.54
CA ASN A 50 -20.48 -10.79 -13.67
C ASN A 50 -19.64 -11.49 -14.74
N MET A 51 -20.30 -12.00 -15.79
CA MET A 51 -19.66 -12.73 -16.90
C MET A 51 -18.55 -11.91 -17.62
N TYR A 52 -18.52 -10.59 -17.45
CA TYR A 52 -17.54 -9.66 -18.02
C TYR A 52 -16.42 -9.26 -17.07
N GLY A 53 -16.35 -9.84 -15.87
CA GLY A 53 -15.32 -9.55 -14.89
C GLY A 53 -15.56 -8.29 -14.03
N GLU A 54 -16.73 -7.66 -14.16
CA GLU A 54 -17.10 -6.50 -13.34
C GLU A 54 -17.84 -6.95 -12.08
N ALA A 55 -17.59 -6.28 -10.96
CA ALA A 55 -18.32 -6.55 -9.72
C ALA A 55 -19.81 -6.26 -9.87
N ALA A 56 -20.66 -7.20 -9.52
CA ALA A 56 -22.11 -7.02 -9.56
C ALA A 56 -22.51 -5.82 -8.68
N GLY A 57 -23.10 -4.80 -9.30
CA GLY A 57 -23.43 -3.55 -8.63
C GLY A 57 -22.29 -2.54 -8.50
N GLY A 58 -21.14 -2.76 -9.16
CA GLY A 58 -20.02 -1.82 -9.23
C GLY A 58 -19.25 -1.63 -7.93
N LYS A 59 -19.47 -2.48 -6.89
CA LYS A 59 -18.81 -2.38 -5.59
C LYS A 59 -17.85 -3.53 -5.39
N LYS A 60 -16.58 -3.17 -5.14
CA LYS A 60 -15.56 -4.14 -4.72
C LYS A 60 -15.65 -4.33 -3.21
N VAL A 61 -15.64 -5.57 -2.74
CA VAL A 61 -15.61 -5.94 -1.33
C VAL A 61 -14.16 -6.21 -0.92
N TYR A 62 -13.75 -5.70 0.23
CA TYR A 62 -12.39 -5.82 0.73
C TYR A 62 -12.37 -6.57 2.06
N LYS A 63 -11.30 -7.34 2.29
CA LYS A 63 -11.01 -8.02 3.55
C LYS A 63 -10.59 -7.01 4.62
N ASN A 64 -10.43 -7.50 5.85
CA ASN A 64 -9.94 -6.68 6.97
C ASN A 64 -8.60 -6.02 6.61
N GLY A 65 -8.47 -4.74 6.94
CA GLY A 65 -7.27 -3.97 6.68
C GLY A 65 -6.13 -4.30 7.63
N VAL A 66 -4.91 -4.18 7.12
CA VAL A 66 -3.68 -4.31 7.89
C VAL A 66 -3.04 -2.93 8.01
N GLN A 67 -2.81 -2.49 9.24
CA GLN A 67 -2.18 -1.20 9.50
C GLN A 67 -0.67 -1.31 9.28
N MET A 68 -0.13 -0.40 8.48
CA MET A 68 1.29 -0.35 8.11
C MET A 68 1.79 1.08 8.13
N ASN A 69 3.10 1.24 8.27
CA ASN A 69 3.77 2.53 8.10
C ASN A 69 4.39 2.63 6.72
N ALA A 70 4.31 3.81 6.12
CA ALA A 70 4.88 4.09 4.80
C ALA A 70 5.48 5.49 4.74
N LEU A 71 6.40 5.71 3.82
CA LEU A 71 6.72 7.04 3.33
C LEU A 71 5.70 7.41 2.26
N VAL A 72 5.12 8.59 2.36
CA VAL A 72 4.05 9.04 1.47
C VAL A 72 4.53 10.26 0.70
N ALA A 73 4.48 10.18 -0.62
CA ALA A 73 4.66 11.32 -1.52
C ALA A 73 3.35 11.52 -2.28
N ALA A 74 2.62 12.57 -1.93
CA ALA A 74 1.34 12.90 -2.53
C ALA A 74 1.51 14.05 -3.51
N ASP A 75 0.94 13.91 -4.70
CA ASP A 75 0.78 15.00 -5.65
C ASP A 75 -0.35 15.94 -5.21
N ASP A 76 -0.37 17.14 -5.74
CA ASP A 76 -1.46 18.08 -5.53
C ASP A 76 -2.78 17.53 -6.09
N PHE A 77 -3.89 17.96 -5.51
CA PHE A 77 -5.21 17.64 -6.03
C PHE A 77 -5.43 18.33 -7.38
N ASP A 78 -5.75 17.54 -8.39
CA ASP A 78 -6.24 18.05 -9.66
C ASP A 78 -7.78 17.95 -9.70
N PHE A 79 -8.43 19.10 -9.86
CA PHE A 79 -9.88 19.20 -9.95
C PHE A 79 -10.28 19.39 -11.41
N ASN A 80 -10.77 18.32 -12.02
CA ASN A 80 -11.31 18.38 -13.36
C ASN A 80 -12.84 18.53 -13.29
N THR A 81 -13.37 19.53 -13.99
CA THR A 81 -14.82 19.77 -14.05
C THR A 81 -15.29 19.37 -15.44
N ASP A 82 -15.76 18.13 -15.55
CA ASP A 82 -16.37 17.60 -16.76
C ASP A 82 -17.90 17.83 -16.75
N GLU A 83 -18.56 17.54 -17.90
CA GLU A 83 -20.03 17.61 -18.05
C GLU A 83 -20.78 16.76 -17.01
N PHE A 84 -20.11 15.80 -16.36
CA PHE A 84 -20.65 14.92 -15.32
C PHE A 84 -20.40 15.40 -13.89
N GLY A 85 -19.82 16.60 -13.70
CA GLY A 85 -19.56 17.19 -12.40
C GLY A 85 -18.06 17.23 -12.02
N PRO A 86 -17.74 17.79 -10.86
CA PRO A 86 -16.36 17.90 -10.39
C PRO A 86 -15.80 16.52 -10.04
N ASP A 87 -14.66 16.17 -10.60
CA ASP A 87 -13.89 14.98 -10.25
C ASP A 87 -12.56 15.41 -9.65
N ALA A 88 -12.22 14.85 -8.50
CA ALA A 88 -10.96 15.08 -7.84
C ALA A 88 -10.04 13.90 -8.13
N GLN A 89 -8.90 14.18 -8.76
CA GLN A 89 -7.85 13.20 -9.01
C GLN A 89 -6.62 13.52 -8.16
N GLN A 90 -6.05 12.53 -7.57
CA GLN A 90 -4.79 12.65 -6.84
C GLN A 90 -4.00 11.35 -7.01
N ASN A 91 -2.74 11.47 -7.37
CA ASN A 91 -1.81 10.36 -7.36
C ASN A 91 -0.98 10.42 -6.08
N VAL A 92 -0.76 9.27 -5.48
CA VAL A 92 0.04 9.13 -4.27
C VAL A 92 0.98 7.96 -4.43
N VAL A 93 2.23 8.17 -4.05
CA VAL A 93 3.25 7.14 -4.04
C VAL A 93 3.52 6.73 -2.60
N PHE A 94 3.29 5.47 -2.29
CA PHE A 94 3.58 4.86 -1.00
C PHE A 94 4.84 4.02 -1.10
N SER A 95 5.81 4.30 -0.24
CA SER A 95 7.04 3.50 -0.14
C SER A 95 7.03 2.76 1.20
N PHE A 96 6.86 1.45 1.12
CA PHE A 96 6.83 0.56 2.27
C PHE A 96 8.17 -0.12 2.48
N LEU A 97 8.45 -0.51 3.71
CA LEU A 97 9.54 -1.44 3.99
C LEU A 97 9.13 -2.86 3.61
N ARG A 98 9.96 -3.55 2.82
CA ARG A 98 9.71 -4.95 2.47
C ARG A 98 9.57 -5.84 3.70
N GLN A 99 10.39 -5.60 4.71
CA GLN A 99 10.36 -6.39 5.94
C GLN A 99 9.01 -6.27 6.67
N ALA A 100 8.34 -5.12 6.61
CA ALA A 100 7.02 -4.95 7.21
C ALA A 100 5.97 -5.86 6.55
N PHE A 101 6.03 -6.06 5.23
CA PHE A 101 5.17 -7.01 4.52
C PHE A 101 5.47 -8.46 4.88
N ILE A 102 6.77 -8.82 5.04
CA ILE A 102 7.17 -10.16 5.46
C ILE A 102 6.64 -10.45 6.86
N ASP A 103 6.81 -9.52 7.79
CA ASP A 103 6.36 -9.65 9.17
C ASP A 103 4.82 -9.73 9.27
N ALA A 104 4.11 -9.02 8.39
CA ALA A 104 2.65 -9.09 8.25
C ALA A 104 2.17 -10.34 7.48
N SER A 105 3.06 -11.15 6.92
CA SER A 105 2.75 -12.28 6.04
C SER A 105 1.82 -11.89 4.88
N MET A 106 2.05 -10.70 4.30
CA MET A 106 1.23 -10.12 3.25
C MET A 106 2.09 -9.76 2.03
N VAL A 107 1.52 -9.84 0.85
CA VAL A 107 2.12 -9.37 -0.41
C VAL A 107 1.23 -8.27 -0.97
N LEU A 108 1.81 -7.14 -1.36
CA LEU A 108 1.09 -6.07 -2.03
C LEU A 108 0.87 -6.45 -3.49
N GLU A 109 -0.35 -6.24 -3.98
CA GLU A 109 -0.75 -6.56 -5.36
C GLU A 109 -1.47 -5.38 -6.00
N ILE A 110 -1.47 -5.34 -7.33
CA ILE A 110 -2.24 -4.36 -8.10
C ILE A 110 -3.73 -4.60 -7.82
N GLY A 111 -4.45 -3.52 -7.54
CA GLY A 111 -5.86 -3.58 -7.16
C GLY A 111 -6.09 -3.62 -5.64
N ASP A 112 -5.03 -3.71 -4.83
CA ASP A 112 -5.15 -3.49 -3.39
C ASP A 112 -5.56 -2.03 -3.11
N LEU A 113 -6.15 -1.81 -1.95
CA LEU A 113 -6.63 -0.51 -1.54
C LEU A 113 -5.82 -0.01 -0.34
N ILE A 114 -5.42 1.24 -0.38
CA ILE A 114 -4.72 1.91 0.71
C ILE A 114 -5.60 3.05 1.24
N ASP A 115 -5.94 2.99 2.52
CA ASP A 115 -6.62 4.09 3.25
C ASP A 115 -5.56 4.98 3.90
N TRP A 116 -5.52 6.23 3.47
CA TRP A 116 -4.63 7.25 4.00
C TRP A 116 -5.30 8.62 3.93
N ASN A 117 -5.14 9.42 4.98
CA ASN A 117 -5.62 10.81 5.05
C ASN A 117 -7.09 10.98 4.60
N TYR A 118 -7.98 10.09 5.08
CA TYR A 118 -9.42 10.07 4.74
C TYR A 118 -9.76 9.77 3.27
N GLY A 119 -8.76 9.41 2.46
CA GLY A 119 -8.89 8.98 1.07
C GLY A 119 -8.62 7.50 0.89
N TYR A 120 -9.22 6.92 -0.14
CA TYR A 120 -8.94 5.55 -0.56
C TYR A 120 -8.20 5.58 -1.88
N PHE A 121 -7.06 4.90 -1.92
CA PHE A 121 -6.17 4.87 -3.07
C PHE A 121 -6.02 3.44 -3.57
N GLU A 122 -6.35 3.20 -4.84
CA GLU A 122 -6.17 1.89 -5.47
C GLU A 122 -4.74 1.79 -6.03
N VAL A 123 -4.09 0.66 -5.79
CA VAL A 123 -2.75 0.38 -6.28
C VAL A 123 -2.80 0.11 -7.78
N GLY A 124 -2.22 1.01 -8.56
CA GLY A 124 -2.13 0.89 -10.02
C GLY A 124 -0.85 0.25 -10.51
N SER A 125 0.26 0.49 -9.83
CA SER A 125 1.54 -0.13 -10.16
C SER A 125 2.40 -0.34 -8.93
N ILE A 126 3.23 -1.37 -8.97
CA ILE A 126 4.16 -1.73 -7.91
C ILE A 126 5.56 -1.83 -8.52
N ASN A 127 6.50 -1.19 -7.87
CA ASN A 127 7.91 -1.30 -8.20
C ASN A 127 8.67 -1.75 -6.95
N GLU A 128 9.30 -2.89 -7.03
CA GLU A 128 10.24 -3.32 -6.02
C GLU A 128 11.58 -2.66 -6.29
N ASN A 129 11.79 -1.51 -5.68
CA ASN A 129 12.94 -0.66 -5.94
C ASN A 129 14.24 -1.31 -5.47
N GLN A 130 15.20 -1.31 -6.39
CA GLN A 130 16.62 -1.45 -6.14
C GLN A 130 17.06 -2.80 -5.56
N LEU A 131 17.00 -3.75 -6.42
CA LEU A 131 17.82 -4.94 -6.26
C LEU A 131 19.29 -4.53 -6.32
N VAL A 132 20.03 -4.67 -5.26
CA VAL A 132 21.47 -4.45 -5.26
C VAL A 132 22.12 -5.45 -6.21
N GLY A 133 22.61 -4.98 -7.35
CA GLY A 133 23.22 -5.86 -8.36
C GLY A 133 22.27 -6.91 -8.95
N GLY A 134 20.95 -6.64 -8.99
CA GLY A 134 19.96 -7.58 -9.53
C GLY A 134 19.63 -8.77 -8.63
N GLN A 135 19.97 -8.72 -7.35
CA GLN A 135 19.70 -9.78 -6.39
C GLN A 135 18.28 -9.66 -5.83
N PHE A 136 17.44 -10.67 -6.06
CA PHE A 136 16.03 -10.70 -5.62
C PHE A 136 15.84 -10.62 -4.10
N ASP A 137 16.82 -11.09 -3.33
CA ASP A 137 16.72 -11.18 -1.86
C ASP A 137 17.08 -9.88 -1.15
N GLN A 138 17.53 -8.85 -1.88
CA GLN A 138 18.10 -7.63 -1.30
C GLN A 138 17.34 -6.36 -1.66
N ASN A 139 16.05 -6.50 -1.85
CA ASN A 139 15.14 -5.39 -1.99
C ASN A 139 14.70 -4.90 -0.60
N PHE A 140 14.88 -3.61 -0.32
CA PHE A 140 14.56 -3.01 0.98
C PHE A 140 13.21 -2.32 1.01
N SER A 141 12.69 -1.92 -0.14
CA SER A 141 11.45 -1.17 -0.24
C SER A 141 10.55 -1.66 -1.38
N VAL A 142 9.25 -1.54 -1.15
CA VAL A 142 8.20 -1.75 -2.14
C VAL A 142 7.52 -0.40 -2.37
N VAL A 143 7.55 0.09 -3.59
CA VAL A 143 6.95 1.36 -3.98
C VAL A 143 5.67 1.12 -4.75
N ALA A 144 4.56 1.61 -4.23
CA ALA A 144 3.25 1.53 -4.86
C ALA A 144 2.84 2.90 -5.38
N THR A 145 2.56 3.00 -6.67
CA THR A 145 1.91 4.18 -7.24
C THR A 145 0.41 3.93 -7.25
N THR A 146 -0.33 4.86 -6.65
CA THR A 146 -1.76 4.71 -6.42
C THR A 146 -2.52 5.92 -6.94
N PHE A 147 -3.80 5.75 -7.17
CA PHE A 147 -4.71 6.80 -7.57
C PHE A 147 -5.94 6.84 -6.66
N LEU A 148 -6.45 8.05 -6.43
CA LEU A 148 -7.63 8.27 -5.60
C LEU A 148 -8.87 7.64 -6.25
N ILE A 149 -9.67 6.90 -5.47
CA ILE A 149 -10.92 6.34 -5.92
C ILE A 149 -12.11 6.90 -5.14
N ARG A 150 -13.28 6.91 -5.77
CA ARG A 150 -14.51 7.39 -5.15
C ARG A 150 -14.99 6.42 -4.07
N LYS A 151 -15.33 6.94 -2.89
CA LYS A 151 -15.86 6.14 -1.77
C LYS A 151 -17.13 5.35 -2.12
N SER A 152 -17.90 5.82 -3.10
CA SER A 152 -19.13 5.16 -3.56
C SER A 152 -18.89 3.83 -4.27
N SER A 153 -17.68 3.61 -4.82
CA SER A 153 -17.30 2.36 -5.51
C SER A 153 -16.78 1.28 -4.59
N ILE A 154 -16.63 1.58 -3.29
CA ILE A 154 -16.00 0.70 -2.31
C ILE A 154 -17.03 0.24 -1.29
N GLN A 155 -17.00 -1.04 -0.94
CA GLN A 155 -17.71 -1.59 0.19
C GLN A 155 -16.70 -2.15 1.19
N ILE A 156 -16.35 -1.33 2.17
CA ILE A 156 -15.57 -1.75 3.34
C ILE A 156 -16.52 -1.83 4.51
N GLU A 157 -16.62 -2.99 5.10
CA GLU A 157 -17.37 -3.19 6.33
C GLU A 157 -16.61 -2.52 7.48
N ARG A 158 -17.04 -1.32 7.83
CA ARG A 158 -16.49 -0.64 8.99
C ARG A 158 -17.16 -1.25 10.23
N VAL A 159 -16.35 -1.88 11.05
CA VAL A 159 -16.76 -2.14 12.44
C VAL A 159 -17.00 -0.79 13.09
N ARG A 160 -18.25 -0.42 13.27
CA ARG A 160 -18.60 0.75 14.07
C ARG A 160 -18.21 0.44 15.52
N SER A 161 -17.08 0.93 15.96
CA SER A 161 -16.82 1.04 17.39
C SER A 161 -17.81 2.06 17.96
N ILE A 162 -18.66 1.58 18.79
CA ILE A 162 -19.57 2.40 19.58
C ILE A 162 -18.76 3.10 20.67
#